data_95b277f82f30abe3dea33f1b3daa87f1
#
_entry.id   95b277f82f30abe3dea33f1b3daa87f1
#
_cell.length_a   1.000
_cell.length_b   1.000
_cell.length_c   1.000
_cell.angle_alpha   90.00
_cell.angle_beta   90.00
_cell.angle_gamma   90.00
#
_symmetry.space_group_name_H-M   'P 1'
#
loop_
_entity.id
_entity.type
_entity.pdbx_description
1 polymer ?
#
loop_
_entity_poly.entity_id
_entity_poly.type
_entity_poly.pdbx_seq_one_letter_code
_entity_poly.pdbx_strand_id
1 'polypeptide(L)'
;SDFKRSIIQARFEKTICAVLYDLFSCPFELVVLAGDDELLEYREKRPSSEEMPEMDGYTFDRFIVGPSNKFAHAAAIAVSQNPGKAYNPLLIYGNSGLGKTHLLLAIGQTIRHNNPSAKIAYVKGEEFVNQMVKSIGTGTAENFRQKYRNADLLLMDDIQFIAGKDSTQEEFFHTFNCLYEAGKQIVVTSDRPP
;
A
#
# COMPACT_ATOMS: atom_id res chain seq x y z
N SER A 1 -6.19 17.78 27.95
CA SER A 1 -6.43 19.23 27.94
C SER A 1 -5.38 19.90 27.06
N ASP A 2 -5.79 20.90 26.30
CA ASP A 2 -4.95 21.64 25.33
C ASP A 2 -3.67 22.22 25.95
N PHE A 3 -3.68 22.54 27.22
CA PHE A 3 -2.51 23.02 27.94
C PHE A 3 -1.40 21.97 28.07
N LYS A 4 -1.74 20.70 28.34
CA LYS A 4 -0.76 19.60 28.38
C LYS A 4 -0.20 19.31 26.99
N ARG A 5 -1.04 19.40 25.97
CA ARG A 5 -0.67 19.24 24.57
C ARG A 5 0.37 20.27 24.13
N SER A 6 0.10 21.55 24.35
CA SER A 6 1.03 22.62 23.99
C SER A 6 2.38 22.52 24.71
N ILE A 7 2.40 22.07 25.98
CA ILE A 7 3.66 21.84 26.72
C ILE A 7 4.44 20.67 26.10
N ILE A 8 3.78 19.55 25.80
CA ILE A 8 4.45 18.39 25.20
C ILE A 8 5.02 18.76 23.83
N GLN A 9 4.24 19.43 23.00
CA GLN A 9 4.65 19.83 21.67
C GLN A 9 5.83 20.82 21.74
N ALA A 10 5.71 21.89 22.51
CA ALA A 10 6.78 22.88 22.59
C ALA A 10 8.08 22.38 23.23
N ARG A 11 8.01 21.43 24.17
CA ARG A 11 9.17 21.02 24.96
C ARG A 11 9.86 19.76 24.41
N PHE A 12 9.12 18.85 23.80
CA PHE A 12 9.64 17.53 23.43
C PHE A 12 9.66 17.25 21.92
N GLU A 13 8.95 18.01 21.08
CA GLU A 13 8.89 17.81 19.64
C GLU A 13 10.27 17.72 18.99
N LYS A 14 11.13 18.74 19.23
CA LYS A 14 12.47 18.77 18.65
C LYS A 14 13.33 17.59 19.07
N THR A 15 13.24 17.21 20.34
CA THR A 15 14.04 16.09 20.87
C THR A 15 13.57 14.75 20.33
N ILE A 16 12.25 14.53 20.30
CA ILE A 16 11.67 13.29 19.77
C ILE A 16 11.95 13.17 18.28
N CYS A 17 11.72 14.22 17.49
CA CYS A 17 11.98 14.21 16.06
C CYS A 17 13.46 14.03 15.75
N ALA A 18 14.38 14.61 16.53
CA ALA A 18 15.82 14.41 16.35
C ALA A 18 16.23 12.96 16.61
N VAL A 19 15.78 12.36 17.72
CA VAL A 19 16.06 10.95 18.02
C VAL A 19 15.48 10.01 16.95
N LEU A 20 14.27 10.28 16.47
CA LEU A 20 13.67 9.49 15.41
C LEU A 20 14.41 9.66 14.08
N TYR A 21 14.88 10.87 13.78
CA TYR A 21 15.71 11.12 12.61
C TYR A 21 17.03 10.35 12.67
N ASP A 22 17.70 10.34 13.83
CA ASP A 22 18.96 9.60 14.03
C ASP A 22 18.76 8.08 13.88
N LEU A 23 17.62 7.55 14.30
CA LEU A 23 17.33 6.12 14.22
C LEU A 23 16.87 5.67 12.82
N PHE A 24 16.08 6.48 12.12
CA PHE A 24 15.41 6.07 10.89
C PHE A 24 15.88 6.83 9.64
N SER A 25 16.75 7.85 9.79
CA SER A 25 17.29 8.69 8.71
C SER A 25 16.21 9.35 7.83
N CYS A 26 15.03 9.60 8.39
CA CYS A 26 13.93 10.30 7.73
C CYS A 26 13.27 11.32 8.67
N PRO A 27 12.70 12.42 8.15
CA PRO A 27 12.03 13.43 8.96
C PRO A 27 10.71 12.89 9.54
N PHE A 28 10.42 13.23 10.78
CA PHE A 28 9.17 12.89 11.48
C PHE A 28 8.45 14.15 11.91
N GLU A 29 7.13 14.15 11.84
CA GLU A 29 6.24 15.15 12.42
C GLU A 29 5.61 14.58 13.68
N LEU A 30 5.70 15.31 14.80
CA LEU A 30 5.07 14.92 16.05
C LEU A 30 3.67 15.51 16.14
N VAL A 31 2.67 14.65 16.15
CA VAL A 31 1.28 15.04 16.40
C VAL A 31 0.84 14.53 17.76
N VAL A 32 0.45 15.45 18.64
CA VAL A 32 -0.02 15.14 19.99
C VAL A 32 -1.55 15.21 20.01
N LEU A 33 -2.22 14.08 20.23
CA LEU A 33 -3.67 13.96 20.28
C LEU A 33 -4.13 13.92 21.75
N ALA A 34 -5.21 14.61 22.08
CA ALA A 34 -5.67 14.77 23.45
C ALA A 34 -6.76 13.77 23.88
N GLY A 35 -7.26 12.94 22.98
CA GLY A 35 -8.29 11.92 23.26
C GLY A 35 -8.61 11.04 22.07
N ASP A 36 -9.45 10.04 22.32
CA ASP A 36 -9.84 9.06 21.30
C ASP A 36 -10.63 9.71 20.15
N ASP A 37 -11.42 10.74 20.41
CA ASP A 37 -12.16 11.48 19.40
C ASP A 37 -11.22 12.21 18.42
N GLU A 38 -10.18 12.86 18.93
CA GLU A 38 -9.15 13.49 18.09
C GLU A 38 -8.34 12.46 17.31
N LEU A 39 -8.12 11.27 17.88
CA LEU A 39 -7.47 10.15 17.17
C LEU A 39 -8.33 9.65 16.01
N LEU A 40 -9.63 9.57 16.19
CA LEU A 40 -10.57 9.19 15.13
C LEU A 40 -10.61 10.25 14.04
N GLU A 41 -10.76 11.55 14.39
CA GLU A 41 -10.69 12.63 13.41
C GLU A 41 -9.34 12.71 12.68
N TYR A 42 -8.23 12.49 13.38
CA TYR A 42 -6.91 12.47 12.77
C TYR A 42 -6.74 11.32 11.80
N ARG A 43 -7.31 10.14 12.13
CA ARG A 43 -7.35 8.99 11.22
C ARG A 43 -8.26 9.21 10.03
N GLU A 44 -9.37 9.94 10.20
CA GLU A 44 -10.29 10.29 9.12
C GLU A 44 -9.75 11.41 8.20
N LYS A 45 -8.97 12.34 8.76
CA LYS A 45 -8.31 13.43 8.01
C LYS A 45 -6.99 13.02 7.37
N ARG A 46 -6.37 11.91 7.80
CA ARG A 46 -5.34 11.31 6.97
C ARG A 46 -6.02 10.88 5.69
N PRO A 47 -5.47 11.24 4.51
CA PRO A 47 -5.93 10.61 3.28
C PRO A 47 -5.96 9.11 3.61
N SER A 48 -7.15 8.54 3.57
CA SER A 48 -7.31 7.10 3.69
C SER A 48 -6.23 6.56 2.76
N SER A 49 -5.55 5.48 3.09
CA SER A 49 -4.57 4.81 2.23
C SER A 49 -5.12 4.50 0.82
N GLU A 50 -6.17 5.19 0.44
CA GLU A 50 -6.87 5.21 -0.84
C GLU A 50 -6.04 5.85 -1.95
N GLU A 51 -5.18 6.82 -1.61
CA GLU A 51 -4.18 7.33 -2.54
C GLU A 51 -2.89 6.55 -2.34
N MET A 52 -2.35 6.09 -3.47
CA MET A 52 -0.99 5.53 -3.46
C MET A 52 -0.09 6.49 -2.69
N PRO A 53 0.74 6.01 -1.74
CA PRO A 53 1.63 6.90 -0.98
C PRO A 53 2.39 7.80 -1.94
N GLU A 54 2.69 9.05 -1.53
CA GLU A 54 3.58 9.93 -2.30
C GLU A 54 4.85 9.15 -2.64
N MET A 55 5.04 8.91 -3.94
CA MET A 55 5.98 7.90 -4.40
C MET A 55 7.29 8.49 -4.90
N ASP A 56 7.60 9.73 -4.54
CA ASP A 56 8.75 10.49 -5.06
C ASP A 56 10.12 9.83 -4.89
N GLY A 57 10.19 8.64 -4.33
CA GLY A 57 11.40 7.85 -4.16
C GLY A 57 11.39 6.47 -4.81
N TYR A 58 10.23 5.94 -5.17
CA TYR A 58 10.09 4.55 -5.62
C TYR A 58 10.05 4.45 -7.14
N THR A 59 11.19 4.68 -7.79
CA THR A 59 11.35 4.56 -9.24
C THR A 59 12.22 3.36 -9.60
N PHE A 60 12.11 2.85 -10.82
CA PHE A 60 12.99 1.79 -11.31
C PHE A 60 14.46 2.22 -11.33
N ASP A 61 14.75 3.48 -11.61
CA ASP A 61 16.13 4.02 -11.65
C ASP A 61 16.81 4.04 -10.29
N ARG A 62 16.03 4.16 -9.21
CA ARG A 62 16.54 4.12 -7.83
C ARG A 62 16.59 2.71 -7.24
N PHE A 63 16.07 1.72 -7.95
CA PHE A 63 16.12 0.34 -7.49
C PHE A 63 17.50 -0.26 -7.75
N ILE A 64 18.11 -0.81 -6.71
CA ILE A 64 19.44 -1.45 -6.82
C ILE A 64 19.27 -2.85 -7.39
N VAL A 65 19.69 -3.05 -8.64
CA VAL A 65 19.62 -4.33 -9.34
C VAL A 65 20.84 -5.18 -9.04
N GLY A 66 20.61 -6.41 -8.62
CA GLY A 66 21.65 -7.43 -8.37
C GLY A 66 21.27 -8.79 -9.00
N PRO A 67 22.16 -9.78 -8.93
CA PRO A 67 21.92 -11.10 -9.53
C PRO A 67 20.63 -11.79 -9.05
N SER A 68 20.26 -11.59 -7.78
CA SER A 68 19.09 -12.23 -7.15
C SER A 68 17.75 -11.58 -7.48
N ASN A 69 17.73 -10.31 -7.89
CA ASN A 69 16.49 -9.56 -8.11
C ASN A 69 16.31 -9.06 -9.55
N LYS A 70 17.29 -9.27 -10.43
CA LYS A 70 17.23 -8.81 -11.83
C LYS A 70 16.00 -9.30 -12.59
N PHE A 71 15.55 -10.53 -12.30
CA PHE A 71 14.36 -11.08 -12.94
C PHE A 71 13.09 -10.39 -12.45
N ALA A 72 12.95 -10.19 -11.15
CA ALA A 72 11.82 -9.46 -10.57
C ALA A 72 11.76 -8.02 -11.09
N HIS A 73 12.91 -7.34 -11.20
CA HIS A 73 13.02 -6.00 -11.78
C HIS A 73 12.60 -5.97 -13.25
N ALA A 74 13.09 -6.91 -14.08
CA ALA A 74 12.72 -6.99 -15.49
C ALA A 74 11.23 -7.29 -15.70
N ALA A 75 10.66 -8.22 -14.89
CA ALA A 75 9.23 -8.52 -14.91
C ALA A 75 8.38 -7.31 -14.51
N ALA A 76 8.81 -6.56 -13.48
CA ALA A 76 8.14 -5.34 -13.03
C ALA A 76 8.12 -4.26 -14.12
N ILE A 77 9.24 -4.06 -14.84
CA ILE A 77 9.30 -3.14 -15.99
C ILE A 77 8.35 -3.62 -17.10
N ALA A 78 8.37 -4.89 -17.45
CA ALA A 78 7.50 -5.44 -18.50
C ALA A 78 6.01 -5.23 -18.18
N VAL A 79 5.61 -5.45 -16.92
CA VAL A 79 4.24 -5.19 -16.45
C VAL A 79 3.89 -3.71 -16.52
N SER A 80 4.80 -2.81 -16.12
CA SER A 80 4.55 -1.38 -16.15
C SER A 80 4.38 -0.81 -17.56
N GLN A 81 5.01 -1.45 -18.55
CA GLN A 81 4.92 -1.07 -19.97
C GLN A 81 3.69 -1.67 -20.67
N ASN A 82 3.29 -2.88 -20.28
CA ASN A 82 2.18 -3.60 -20.90
C ASN A 82 1.25 -4.23 -19.84
N PRO A 83 0.52 -3.41 -19.06
CA PRO A 83 -0.34 -3.91 -18.00
C PRO A 83 -1.47 -4.79 -18.55
N GLY A 84 -1.78 -5.87 -17.84
CA GLY A 84 -2.78 -6.86 -18.20
C GLY A 84 -2.34 -7.87 -19.26
N LYS A 85 -1.18 -7.69 -19.91
CA LYS A 85 -0.68 -8.53 -20.99
C LYS A 85 0.59 -9.31 -20.64
N ALA A 86 1.52 -8.67 -19.91
CA ALA A 86 2.75 -9.31 -19.47
C ALA A 86 2.61 -9.70 -18.00
N TYR A 87 2.84 -10.96 -17.65
CA TYR A 87 2.80 -11.43 -16.25
C TYR A 87 1.57 -10.93 -15.45
N ASN A 88 0.41 -11.47 -15.74
CA ASN A 88 -0.80 -11.16 -15.00
C ASN A 88 -1.44 -12.45 -14.43
N PRO A 89 -1.49 -12.62 -13.09
CA PRO A 89 -0.92 -11.75 -12.06
C PRO A 89 0.62 -11.80 -11.99
N LEU A 90 1.24 -10.73 -11.46
CA LEU A 90 2.64 -10.74 -11.06
C LEU A 90 2.73 -10.91 -9.53
N LEU A 91 3.36 -11.99 -9.07
CA LEU A 91 3.71 -12.19 -7.67
C LEU A 91 5.21 -11.96 -7.48
N ILE A 92 5.56 -11.01 -6.60
CA ILE A 92 6.93 -10.72 -6.18
C ILE A 92 7.08 -11.21 -4.74
N TYR A 93 7.91 -12.23 -4.51
CA TYR A 93 8.09 -12.76 -3.17
C TYR A 93 9.57 -12.80 -2.75
N GLY A 94 9.80 -12.83 -1.45
CA GLY A 94 11.15 -12.90 -0.86
C GLY A 94 11.19 -12.25 0.52
N ASN A 95 12.30 -12.42 1.23
CA ASN A 95 12.48 -11.92 2.59
C ASN A 95 12.23 -10.41 2.70
N SER A 96 11.98 -9.93 3.92
CA SER A 96 11.84 -8.51 4.21
C SER A 96 13.11 -7.73 3.80
N GLY A 97 12.95 -6.46 3.42
CA GLY A 97 14.08 -5.58 3.05
C GLY A 97 14.65 -5.76 1.64
N LEU A 98 14.13 -6.68 0.82
CA LEU A 98 14.62 -6.93 -0.55
C LEU A 98 14.05 -5.99 -1.62
N GLY A 99 13.23 -5.01 -1.24
CA GLY A 99 12.68 -4.02 -2.18
C GLY A 99 11.40 -4.44 -2.89
N LYS A 100 10.63 -5.41 -2.37
CA LYS A 100 9.35 -5.83 -2.95
C LYS A 100 8.37 -4.66 -3.10
N THR A 101 8.13 -3.94 -2.01
CA THR A 101 7.30 -2.73 -1.99
C THR A 101 7.82 -1.67 -2.95
N HIS A 102 9.15 -1.52 -3.08
CA HIS A 102 9.74 -0.59 -4.05
C HIS A 102 9.33 -0.94 -5.48
N LEU A 103 9.49 -2.19 -5.91
CA LEU A 103 9.08 -2.62 -7.24
C LEU A 103 7.57 -2.48 -7.45
N LEU A 104 6.76 -2.83 -6.45
CA LEU A 104 5.31 -2.67 -6.48
C LEU A 104 4.91 -1.22 -6.76
N LEU A 105 5.49 -0.29 -6.01
CA LEU A 105 5.21 1.15 -6.13
C LEU A 105 5.78 1.73 -7.43
N ALA A 106 6.97 1.29 -7.88
CA ALA A 106 7.56 1.71 -9.15
C ALA A 106 6.67 1.33 -10.36
N ILE A 107 6.04 0.15 -10.33
CA ILE A 107 5.05 -0.26 -11.32
C ILE A 107 3.90 0.74 -11.35
N GLY A 108 3.30 1.01 -10.19
CA GLY A 108 2.15 1.91 -10.09
C GLY A 108 2.47 3.33 -10.55
N GLN A 109 3.63 3.85 -10.14
CA GLN A 109 4.09 5.17 -10.56
C GLN A 109 4.28 5.27 -12.08
N THR A 110 4.91 4.26 -12.68
CA THR A 110 5.14 4.23 -14.12
C THR A 110 3.82 4.15 -14.89
N ILE A 111 2.87 3.31 -14.45
CA ILE A 111 1.55 3.20 -15.08
C ILE A 111 0.77 4.51 -14.94
N ARG A 112 0.81 5.16 -13.76
CA ARG A 112 0.16 6.46 -13.55
C ARG A 112 0.76 7.55 -14.42
N HIS A 113 2.09 7.56 -14.56
CA HIS A 113 2.78 8.52 -15.45
C HIS A 113 2.37 8.35 -16.92
N ASN A 114 2.28 7.10 -17.38
CA ASN A 114 1.92 6.77 -18.76
C ASN A 114 0.42 6.94 -19.04
N ASN A 115 -0.42 6.71 -18.03
CA ASN A 115 -1.87 6.86 -18.10
C ASN A 115 -2.40 7.50 -16.81
N PRO A 116 -2.48 8.84 -16.75
CA PRO A 116 -2.95 9.57 -15.56
C PRO A 116 -4.41 9.25 -15.17
N SER A 117 -5.23 8.74 -16.11
CA SER A 117 -6.60 8.36 -15.84
C SER A 117 -6.78 6.94 -15.30
N ALA A 118 -5.70 6.16 -15.24
CA ALA A 118 -5.75 4.79 -14.71
C ALA A 118 -6.18 4.77 -13.24
N LYS A 119 -7.18 3.97 -12.93
CA LYS A 119 -7.65 3.74 -11.57
C LYS A 119 -6.72 2.73 -10.89
N ILE A 120 -5.85 3.21 -10.02
CA ILE A 120 -4.88 2.38 -9.32
C ILE A 120 -5.34 2.21 -7.88
N ALA A 121 -5.61 0.97 -7.48
CA ALA A 121 -5.89 0.60 -6.10
C ALA A 121 -4.62 0.03 -5.47
N TYR A 122 -4.06 0.73 -4.49
CA TYR A 122 -2.98 0.24 -3.64
C TYR A 122 -3.52 -0.09 -2.25
N VAL A 123 -3.11 -1.23 -1.70
CA VAL A 123 -3.49 -1.63 -0.34
C VAL A 123 -2.47 -2.60 0.24
N LYS A 124 -2.20 -2.47 1.54
CA LYS A 124 -1.49 -3.51 2.31
C LYS A 124 -2.45 -4.61 2.72
N GLY A 125 -1.98 -5.86 2.77
CA GLY A 125 -2.82 -7.00 3.16
C GLY A 125 -3.52 -6.81 4.51
N GLU A 126 -2.83 -6.28 5.51
CA GLU A 126 -3.42 -5.95 6.82
C GLU A 126 -4.54 -4.91 6.70
N GLU A 127 -4.32 -3.88 5.89
CA GLU A 127 -5.31 -2.84 5.70
C GLU A 127 -6.53 -3.30 4.92
N PHE A 128 -6.34 -4.15 3.92
CA PHE A 128 -7.44 -4.79 3.20
C PHE A 128 -8.38 -5.53 4.17
N VAL A 129 -7.80 -6.28 5.14
CA VAL A 129 -8.56 -6.93 6.21
C VAL A 129 -9.35 -5.92 7.04
N ASN A 130 -8.68 -4.87 7.51
CA ASN A 130 -9.28 -3.86 8.38
C ASN A 130 -10.41 -3.10 7.67
N GLN A 131 -10.22 -2.72 6.41
CA GLN A 131 -11.25 -2.09 5.60
C GLN A 131 -12.45 -3.01 5.34
N MET A 132 -12.20 -4.29 5.07
CA MET A 132 -13.28 -5.27 4.89
C MET A 132 -14.11 -5.42 6.17
N VAL A 133 -13.47 -5.64 7.31
CA VAL A 133 -14.16 -5.79 8.60
C VAL A 133 -14.99 -4.53 8.92
N LYS A 134 -14.39 -3.34 8.74
CA LYS A 134 -15.08 -2.05 8.92
C LYS A 134 -16.30 -1.94 8.00
N SER A 135 -16.16 -2.30 6.72
CA SER A 135 -17.21 -2.19 5.73
C SER A 135 -18.43 -3.09 6.03
N ILE A 136 -18.20 -4.27 6.58
CA ILE A 136 -19.25 -5.17 7.04
C ILE A 136 -19.98 -4.54 8.24
N GLY A 137 -19.23 -4.06 9.24
CA GLY A 137 -19.80 -3.45 10.45
C GLY A 137 -20.60 -2.18 10.18
N THR A 138 -20.29 -1.43 9.11
CA THR A 138 -20.98 -0.19 8.72
C THR A 138 -21.99 -0.37 7.59
N GLY A 139 -22.17 -1.59 7.07
CA GLY A 139 -23.09 -1.85 5.95
C GLY A 139 -22.60 -1.28 4.60
N THR A 140 -21.31 -0.97 4.46
CA THR A 140 -20.70 -0.36 3.26
C THR A 140 -19.89 -1.33 2.42
N ALA A 141 -20.15 -2.64 2.55
CA ALA A 141 -19.42 -3.70 1.84
C ALA A 141 -19.43 -3.52 0.31
N GLU A 142 -20.49 -2.96 -0.25
CA GLU A 142 -20.58 -2.69 -1.70
C GLU A 142 -19.57 -1.62 -2.13
N ASN A 143 -19.39 -0.55 -1.35
CA ASN A 143 -18.40 0.50 -1.64
C ASN A 143 -16.99 -0.08 -1.61
N PHE A 144 -16.70 -0.97 -0.64
CA PHE A 144 -15.44 -1.67 -0.57
C PHE A 144 -15.19 -2.51 -1.83
N ARG A 145 -16.18 -3.28 -2.29
CA ARG A 145 -16.08 -4.07 -3.52
C ARG A 145 -15.85 -3.20 -4.74
N GLN A 146 -16.64 -2.13 -4.90
CA GLN A 146 -16.52 -1.21 -6.03
C GLN A 146 -15.14 -0.57 -6.11
N LYS A 147 -14.57 -0.19 -4.96
CA LYS A 147 -13.23 0.39 -4.87
C LYS A 147 -12.18 -0.51 -5.53
N TYR A 148 -12.16 -1.79 -5.17
CA TYR A 148 -11.12 -2.71 -5.64
C TYR A 148 -11.45 -3.34 -6.99
N ARG A 149 -12.72 -3.70 -7.25
CA ARG A 149 -13.12 -4.39 -8.49
C ARG A 149 -13.20 -3.46 -9.70
N ASN A 150 -13.26 -2.13 -9.51
CA ASN A 150 -13.22 -1.14 -10.59
C ASN A 150 -11.81 -0.60 -10.91
N ALA A 151 -10.78 -1.15 -10.29
CA ALA A 151 -9.41 -0.74 -10.55
C ALA A 151 -8.92 -1.23 -11.91
N ASP A 152 -8.05 -0.45 -12.56
CA ASP A 152 -7.31 -0.86 -13.75
C ASP A 152 -6.00 -1.58 -13.37
N LEU A 153 -5.50 -1.27 -12.16
CA LEU A 153 -4.33 -1.87 -11.55
C LEU A 153 -4.59 -2.08 -10.05
N LEU A 154 -4.49 -3.34 -9.60
CA LEU A 154 -4.47 -3.67 -8.18
C LEU A 154 -3.04 -3.95 -7.74
N LEU A 155 -2.58 -3.19 -6.76
CA LEU A 155 -1.30 -3.36 -6.07
C LEU A 155 -1.58 -3.80 -4.62
N MET A 156 -1.30 -5.05 -4.30
CA MET A 156 -1.45 -5.57 -2.94
C MET A 156 -0.09 -5.87 -2.34
N ASP A 157 0.27 -5.13 -1.30
CA ASP A 157 1.51 -5.33 -0.56
C ASP A 157 1.29 -6.29 0.62
N ASP A 158 2.23 -7.20 0.81
CA ASP A 158 2.26 -8.14 1.93
C ASP A 158 0.97 -8.98 2.08
N ILE A 159 0.60 -9.70 1.02
CA ILE A 159 -0.62 -10.53 0.97
C ILE A 159 -0.69 -11.59 2.08
N GLN A 160 0.44 -12.00 2.65
CA GLN A 160 0.46 -12.99 3.73
C GLN A 160 -0.39 -12.60 4.94
N PHE A 161 -0.71 -11.32 5.13
CA PHE A 161 -1.56 -10.85 6.22
C PHE A 161 -3.04 -11.22 6.07
N ILE A 162 -3.50 -11.63 4.88
CA ILE A 162 -4.86 -12.17 4.70
C ILE A 162 -4.94 -13.68 5.01
N ALA A 163 -3.80 -14.35 5.14
CA ALA A 163 -3.77 -15.79 5.43
C ALA A 163 -4.47 -16.12 6.76
N GLY A 164 -5.28 -17.19 6.76
CA GLY A 164 -6.06 -17.62 7.91
C GLY A 164 -7.28 -16.73 8.25
N LYS A 165 -7.68 -15.84 7.36
CA LYS A 165 -8.86 -14.98 7.49
C LYS A 165 -9.87 -15.32 6.39
N ASP A 166 -10.61 -16.40 6.56
CA ASP A 166 -11.42 -17.06 5.53
C ASP A 166 -12.31 -16.09 4.75
N SER A 167 -13.11 -15.26 5.42
CA SER A 167 -13.99 -14.29 4.76
C SER A 167 -13.21 -13.24 3.94
N THR A 168 -12.02 -12.84 4.40
CA THR A 168 -11.17 -11.89 3.68
C THR A 168 -10.50 -12.54 2.48
N GLN A 169 -10.08 -13.79 2.62
CA GLN A 169 -9.53 -14.59 1.50
C GLN A 169 -10.58 -14.79 0.41
N GLU A 170 -11.82 -15.11 0.78
CA GLU A 170 -12.94 -15.26 -0.16
C GLU A 170 -13.22 -13.95 -0.91
N GLU A 171 -13.31 -12.82 -0.20
CA GLU A 171 -13.53 -11.50 -0.83
C GLU A 171 -12.36 -11.10 -1.74
N PHE A 172 -11.12 -11.39 -1.32
CA PHE A 172 -9.95 -11.17 -2.16
C PHE A 172 -10.00 -12.05 -3.42
N PHE A 173 -10.35 -13.31 -3.29
CA PHE A 173 -10.50 -14.24 -4.42
C PHE A 173 -11.53 -13.75 -5.43
N HIS A 174 -12.69 -13.27 -4.97
CA HIS A 174 -13.70 -12.69 -5.84
C HIS A 174 -13.22 -11.40 -6.53
N THR A 175 -12.49 -10.55 -5.82
CA THR A 175 -11.89 -9.34 -6.37
C THR A 175 -10.83 -9.69 -7.42
N PHE A 176 -9.97 -10.65 -7.12
CA PHE A 176 -8.96 -11.17 -8.03
C PHE A 176 -9.58 -11.69 -9.33
N ASN A 177 -10.57 -12.57 -9.24
CA ASN A 177 -11.23 -13.13 -10.42
C ASN A 177 -11.88 -12.04 -11.28
N CYS A 178 -12.60 -11.11 -10.65
CA CYS A 178 -13.23 -9.99 -11.36
C CYS A 178 -12.21 -9.18 -12.18
N LEU A 179 -11.08 -8.84 -11.58
CA LEU A 179 -10.03 -8.08 -12.25
C LEU A 179 -9.30 -8.89 -13.32
N TYR A 180 -8.99 -10.16 -13.03
CA TYR A 180 -8.31 -11.04 -13.95
C TYR A 180 -9.13 -11.32 -15.22
N GLU A 181 -10.41 -11.64 -15.08
CA GLU A 181 -11.34 -11.84 -16.19
C GLU A 181 -11.55 -10.56 -17.02
N ALA A 182 -11.51 -9.39 -16.37
CA ALA A 182 -11.56 -8.10 -17.06
C ALA A 182 -10.23 -7.68 -17.71
N GLY A 183 -9.18 -8.51 -17.66
CA GLY A 183 -7.86 -8.22 -18.21
C GLY A 183 -7.12 -7.09 -17.48
N LYS A 184 -7.51 -6.78 -16.24
CA LYS A 184 -6.88 -5.75 -15.42
C LYS A 184 -5.60 -6.30 -14.78
N GLN A 185 -4.60 -5.43 -14.58
CA GLN A 185 -3.34 -5.85 -13.99
C GLN A 185 -3.46 -6.06 -12.48
N ILE A 186 -2.91 -7.17 -12.02
CA ILE A 186 -2.79 -7.48 -10.59
C ILE A 186 -1.31 -7.70 -10.27
N VAL A 187 -0.81 -7.00 -9.25
CA VAL A 187 0.54 -7.19 -8.70
C VAL A 187 0.45 -7.40 -7.20
N VAL A 188 1.10 -8.44 -6.73
CA VAL A 188 1.02 -8.87 -5.33
C VAL A 188 2.43 -9.07 -4.79
N THR A 189 2.69 -8.66 -3.55
CA THR A 189 3.93 -9.00 -2.86
C THR A 189 3.69 -9.96 -1.70
N SER A 190 4.70 -10.76 -1.36
CA SER A 190 4.68 -11.68 -0.22
C SER A 190 6.07 -11.83 0.41
N ASP A 191 6.14 -12.09 1.70
CA ASP A 191 7.35 -12.54 2.38
C ASP A 191 7.61 -14.05 2.24
N ARG A 192 6.63 -14.79 1.69
CA ARG A 192 6.64 -16.24 1.53
C ARG A 192 6.44 -16.65 0.08
N PRO A 193 6.99 -17.80 -0.33
CA PRO A 193 6.67 -18.39 -1.62
C PRO A 193 5.18 -18.78 -1.68
N PRO A 194 4.62 -18.96 -2.89
CA PRO A 194 3.27 -19.47 -3.07
C PRO A 194 3.12 -20.89 -2.57
#